data_2bbdddbf6bb9cca93601954ea5383dd6
#
_entry.id   2bbdddbf6bb9cca93601954ea5383dd6
#
_cell.length_a   1.000
_cell.length_b   1.000
_cell.length_c   1.000
_cell.angle_alpha   90.00
_cell.angle_beta   90.00
_cell.angle_gamma   90.00
#
_symmetry.space_group_name_H-M   'P 1'
#
loop_
_entity.id
_entity.type
_entity.pdbx_description
1 polymer ?
#
loop_
_entity_poly.entity_id
_entity_poly.type
_entity_poly.pdbx_seq_one_letter_code
_entity_poly.pdbx_strand_id
1 'polypeptide(L)'
;MKKFILALVIIFSFHMEAGTVNKSPADSREYNSFFLKNNMEVITVSDPELAMSAATLNVGVGFFSDPEEAQGIAHFLEHMIFMGSKKYKSPNEYMEFITQNGGSTNAFTAAEQTTYLFSINSKKFDPALDRLSSALMNPLFDGSMVEKEINAVNSEWLKNRQTDAFIQQRALARTGNPAHPKLKLGVGNKETLGSNEERLLSSLKEFHDKFYSANLMKLILVGNQSSKELEKLARKYFSNIKNKKVARPVTEISAYREQDLSKEIFIRSKIKSPIFLIEFPIKDNRSQWKSKPNQYIAKLINSQEDGSLMTMLQDKGLIQSGQATLMPSAWGKDGSAFVEYSLTEKGEKNKELILYSTHQFIDLIKSNGIDQAYFDELASINSIQFEDYQSPSALSLAVQFGQKIFDWPSENLIDF
;
A
#
# COMPACT_ATOMS: atom_id res chain seq x y z
N MET A 1 -56.62 32.40 -10.86
CA MET A 1 -55.50 32.30 -11.76
C MET A 1 -54.30 31.73 -10.96
N LYS A 2 -54.03 30.41 -11.03
CA LYS A 2 -52.88 29.76 -10.37
C LYS A 2 -51.70 29.80 -11.33
N LYS A 3 -50.60 30.48 -10.93
CA LYS A 3 -49.36 30.53 -11.68
C LYS A 3 -48.58 29.25 -11.35
N PHE A 4 -48.38 28.38 -12.34
CA PHE A 4 -47.40 27.26 -12.28
C PHE A 4 -46.01 27.83 -12.53
N ILE A 5 -45.13 27.70 -11.55
CA ILE A 5 -43.69 27.95 -11.72
C ILE A 5 -43.07 26.61 -12.13
N LEU A 6 -42.61 26.55 -13.38
CA LEU A 6 -41.87 25.43 -13.93
C LEU A 6 -40.40 25.57 -13.47
N ALA A 7 -39.96 24.77 -12.50
CA ALA A 7 -38.56 24.73 -12.09
C ALA A 7 -37.79 23.91 -13.10
N LEU A 8 -36.93 24.56 -13.88
CA LEU A 8 -36.00 23.93 -14.81
C LEU A 8 -34.82 23.36 -13.99
N VAL A 9 -34.79 22.04 -13.76
CA VAL A 9 -33.66 21.35 -13.16
C VAL A 9 -32.61 21.16 -14.26
N ILE A 10 -31.59 22.03 -14.26
CA ILE A 10 -30.41 21.86 -15.12
C ILE A 10 -29.54 20.79 -14.45
N ILE A 11 -29.55 19.58 -15.01
CA ILE A 11 -28.61 18.51 -14.64
C ILE A 11 -27.26 18.87 -15.30
N PHE A 12 -26.39 19.48 -14.52
CA PHE A 12 -24.99 19.58 -14.90
C PHE A 12 -24.37 18.17 -14.88
N SER A 13 -24.21 17.56 -16.04
CA SER A 13 -23.33 16.42 -16.22
C SER A 13 -21.90 16.94 -16.09
N PHE A 14 -21.29 16.81 -14.93
CA PHE A 14 -19.85 16.99 -14.79
C PHE A 14 -19.18 15.87 -15.58
N HIS A 15 -18.79 16.15 -16.81
CA HIS A 15 -17.73 15.40 -17.46
C HIS A 15 -16.45 15.87 -16.80
N MET A 16 -15.92 15.04 -15.87
CA MET A 16 -14.54 15.22 -15.43
C MET A 16 -13.66 14.89 -16.65
N GLU A 17 -13.05 15.92 -17.22
CA GLU A 17 -12.02 15.75 -18.24
C GLU A 17 -10.87 14.90 -17.65
N ALA A 18 -10.35 13.98 -18.44
CA ALA A 18 -9.17 13.22 -18.10
C ALA A 18 -8.01 14.19 -17.87
N GLY A 19 -7.48 14.24 -16.66
CA GLY A 19 -6.31 15.04 -16.34
C GLY A 19 -5.10 14.54 -17.13
N THR A 20 -4.34 15.45 -17.73
CA THR A 20 -3.05 15.08 -18.30
C THR A 20 -2.09 14.74 -17.16
N VAL A 21 -1.58 13.51 -17.18
CA VAL A 21 -0.59 13.06 -16.19
C VAL A 21 0.71 13.83 -16.40
N ASN A 22 1.25 14.43 -15.35
CA ASN A 22 2.57 15.03 -15.38
C ASN A 22 3.63 13.93 -15.50
N LYS A 23 4.41 13.91 -16.58
CA LYS A 23 5.41 12.87 -16.85
C LYS A 23 6.74 13.46 -17.29
N SER A 24 7.82 12.70 -17.08
CA SER A 24 9.15 13.04 -17.57
C SER A 24 9.15 13.28 -19.09
N PRO A 25 9.94 14.25 -19.58
CA PRO A 25 10.18 14.41 -21.02
C PRO A 25 10.78 13.17 -21.68
N ALA A 26 11.53 12.37 -20.93
CA ALA A 26 12.11 11.10 -21.40
C ALA A 26 11.10 9.95 -21.48
N ASP A 27 9.92 10.10 -20.88
CA ASP A 27 8.90 9.06 -20.86
C ASP A 27 8.00 9.14 -22.11
N SER A 28 8.16 8.19 -23.04
CA SER A 28 7.40 8.11 -24.27
C SER A 28 5.99 7.51 -24.12
N ARG A 29 5.65 6.95 -22.94
CA ARG A 29 4.37 6.26 -22.70
C ARG A 29 3.20 7.21 -22.72
N GLU A 30 2.03 6.68 -23.09
CA GLU A 30 0.77 7.41 -23.06
C GLU A 30 0.00 7.03 -21.80
N TYR A 31 -0.37 8.03 -20.99
CA TYR A 31 -1.09 7.90 -19.74
C TYR A 31 -2.49 8.46 -19.87
N ASN A 32 -3.48 7.74 -19.34
CA ASN A 32 -4.86 8.20 -19.29
C ASN A 32 -5.51 7.82 -17.95
N SER A 33 -6.29 8.73 -17.40
CA SER A 33 -7.08 8.52 -16.18
C SER A 33 -8.54 8.83 -16.45
N PHE A 34 -9.46 7.94 -16.04
CA PHE A 34 -10.88 8.11 -16.25
C PHE A 34 -11.70 7.31 -15.24
N PHE A 35 -12.99 7.62 -15.14
CA PHE A 35 -13.93 6.85 -14.35
C PHE A 35 -14.81 5.94 -15.22
N LEU A 36 -15.04 4.73 -14.75
CA LEU A 36 -16.07 3.87 -15.30
C LEU A 36 -17.47 4.35 -14.84
N LYS A 37 -18.54 3.89 -15.54
CA LYS A 37 -19.93 4.24 -15.16
C LYS A 37 -20.33 3.85 -13.73
N ASN A 38 -19.57 2.93 -13.12
CA ASN A 38 -19.76 2.48 -11.74
C ASN A 38 -18.89 3.23 -10.72
N ASN A 39 -18.25 4.34 -11.12
CA ASN A 39 -17.35 5.18 -10.31
C ASN A 39 -16.04 4.48 -9.90
N MET A 40 -15.63 3.40 -10.57
CA MET A 40 -14.28 2.89 -10.43
C MET A 40 -13.32 3.81 -11.18
N GLU A 41 -12.27 4.25 -10.52
CA GLU A 41 -11.17 4.99 -11.15
C GLU A 41 -10.24 4.03 -11.88
N VAL A 42 -9.84 4.39 -13.10
CA VAL A 42 -8.95 3.59 -13.93
C VAL A 42 -7.80 4.45 -14.44
N ILE A 43 -6.59 3.92 -14.33
CA ILE A 43 -5.41 4.48 -14.96
C ILE A 43 -4.92 3.49 -16.00
N THR A 44 -4.64 3.97 -17.20
CA THR A 44 -4.05 3.17 -18.27
C THR A 44 -2.71 3.76 -18.70
N VAL A 45 -1.74 2.89 -18.93
CA VAL A 45 -0.42 3.24 -19.45
C VAL A 45 -0.16 2.40 -20.69
N SER A 46 -0.07 3.06 -21.85
CA SER A 46 0.22 2.44 -23.12
C SER A 46 1.69 2.64 -23.47
N ASP A 47 2.39 1.55 -23.74
CA ASP A 47 3.78 1.52 -24.17
C ASP A 47 3.94 0.39 -25.20
N PRO A 48 4.02 0.72 -26.51
CA PRO A 48 4.09 -0.28 -27.58
C PRO A 48 5.28 -1.24 -27.49
N GLU A 49 6.34 -0.85 -26.80
CA GLU A 49 7.57 -1.63 -26.67
C GLU A 49 7.46 -2.75 -25.62
N LEU A 50 6.38 -2.78 -24.82
CA LEU A 50 6.21 -3.77 -23.77
C LEU A 50 5.90 -5.17 -24.33
N ALA A 51 6.75 -6.14 -24.03
CA ALA A 51 6.47 -7.56 -24.28
C ALA A 51 5.48 -8.15 -23.26
N MET A 52 5.47 -7.61 -22.06
CA MET A 52 4.61 -8.02 -20.93
C MET A 52 3.65 -6.88 -20.57
N SER A 53 2.38 -7.22 -20.39
CA SER A 53 1.38 -6.32 -19.82
C SER A 53 1.12 -6.67 -18.36
N ALA A 54 0.71 -5.69 -17.57
CA ALA A 54 0.42 -5.87 -16.16
C ALA A 54 -0.86 -5.15 -15.74
N ALA A 55 -1.49 -5.66 -14.71
CA ALA A 55 -2.63 -5.01 -14.07
C ALA A 55 -2.50 -5.07 -12.55
N THR A 56 -2.96 -4.01 -11.89
CA THR A 56 -3.29 -4.05 -10.47
C THR A 56 -4.72 -3.59 -10.25
N LEU A 57 -5.44 -4.33 -9.40
CA LEU A 57 -6.70 -3.87 -8.85
C LEU A 57 -6.53 -3.68 -7.35
N ASN A 58 -6.80 -2.46 -6.90
CA ASN A 58 -6.58 -2.02 -5.54
C ASN A 58 -7.93 -1.78 -4.89
N VAL A 59 -8.21 -2.44 -3.79
CA VAL A 59 -9.44 -2.27 -3.00
C VAL A 59 -9.09 -1.46 -1.76
N GLY A 60 -9.78 -0.35 -1.52
CA GLY A 60 -9.55 0.58 -0.40
C GLY A 60 -10.06 0.01 0.93
N VAL A 61 -9.76 -1.25 1.22
CA VAL A 61 -10.04 -1.94 2.48
C VAL A 61 -8.93 -2.94 2.77
N GLY A 62 -8.52 -3.03 4.03
CA GLY A 62 -7.50 -3.97 4.49
C GLY A 62 -7.84 -4.50 5.88
N PHE A 63 -6.83 -5.07 6.57
CA PHE A 63 -7.05 -5.78 7.84
C PHE A 63 -7.51 -4.88 9.00
N PHE A 64 -7.39 -3.56 8.92
CA PHE A 64 -7.99 -2.66 9.92
C PHE A 64 -9.51 -2.80 9.98
N SER A 65 -10.13 -3.23 8.89
CA SER A 65 -11.58 -3.46 8.81
C SER A 65 -12.02 -4.86 9.23
N ASP A 66 -11.08 -5.74 9.61
CA ASP A 66 -11.42 -7.07 10.09
C ASP A 66 -12.34 -6.97 11.32
N PRO A 67 -13.39 -7.80 11.44
CA PRO A 67 -14.14 -7.91 12.67
C PRO A 67 -13.28 -8.54 13.79
N GLU A 68 -13.53 -8.19 15.04
CA GLU A 68 -12.73 -8.67 16.17
C GLU A 68 -12.75 -10.20 16.28
N GLU A 69 -13.87 -10.82 15.92
CA GLU A 69 -14.11 -12.26 15.98
C GLU A 69 -13.54 -13.05 14.78
N ALA A 70 -12.99 -12.35 13.77
CA ALA A 70 -12.41 -12.97 12.57
C ALA A 70 -11.22 -12.15 12.05
N GLN A 71 -10.22 -11.92 12.91
CA GLN A 71 -9.02 -11.19 12.51
C GLN A 71 -8.23 -11.98 11.47
N GLY A 72 -7.84 -11.31 10.39
CA GLY A 72 -7.22 -11.92 9.21
C GLY A 72 -8.21 -12.24 8.09
N ILE A 73 -9.50 -11.87 8.21
CA ILE A 73 -10.51 -12.18 7.19
C ILE A 73 -10.25 -11.45 5.87
N ALA A 74 -9.69 -10.24 5.90
CA ALA A 74 -9.31 -9.53 4.67
C ALA A 74 -8.24 -10.30 3.89
N HIS A 75 -7.24 -10.85 4.60
CA HIS A 75 -6.19 -11.68 4.02
C HIS A 75 -6.73 -13.05 3.60
N PHE A 76 -7.59 -13.66 4.40
CA PHE A 76 -8.24 -14.91 4.04
C PHE A 76 -9.14 -14.75 2.80
N LEU A 77 -9.82 -13.60 2.65
CA LEU A 77 -10.58 -13.28 1.44
C LEU A 77 -9.66 -13.18 0.21
N GLU A 78 -8.47 -12.61 0.37
CA GLU A 78 -7.47 -12.55 -0.69
C GLU A 78 -7.14 -13.93 -1.24
N HIS A 79 -6.93 -14.93 -0.37
CA HIS A 79 -6.74 -16.33 -0.77
C HIS A 79 -7.96 -16.91 -1.47
N MET A 80 -9.13 -16.74 -0.85
CA MET A 80 -10.37 -17.37 -1.31
C MET A 80 -10.90 -16.84 -2.65
N ILE A 81 -10.53 -15.61 -3.03
CA ILE A 81 -10.91 -15.04 -4.34
C ILE A 81 -10.35 -15.86 -5.50
N PHE A 82 -9.17 -16.47 -5.35
CA PHE A 82 -8.54 -17.26 -6.40
C PHE A 82 -8.98 -18.75 -6.41
N MET A 83 -9.81 -19.15 -5.47
CA MET A 83 -10.32 -20.53 -5.36
C MET A 83 -11.53 -20.79 -6.28
N GLY A 84 -11.59 -20.14 -7.42
CA GLY A 84 -12.61 -20.27 -8.43
C GLY A 84 -13.64 -19.15 -8.45
N SER A 85 -14.23 -18.94 -9.61
CA SER A 85 -15.27 -17.95 -9.84
C SER A 85 -16.45 -18.56 -10.61
N LYS A 86 -17.55 -17.83 -10.66
CA LYS A 86 -18.75 -18.29 -11.39
C LYS A 86 -18.45 -18.70 -12.85
N LYS A 87 -17.53 -18.00 -13.52
CA LYS A 87 -17.14 -18.26 -14.91
C LYS A 87 -16.02 -19.31 -15.01
N TYR A 88 -15.06 -19.28 -14.10
CA TYR A 88 -13.88 -20.13 -14.06
C TYR A 88 -13.91 -20.91 -12.76
N LYS A 89 -14.52 -22.09 -12.80
CA LYS A 89 -14.92 -22.83 -11.60
C LYS A 89 -13.78 -23.59 -10.91
N SER A 90 -12.75 -23.95 -11.68
CA SER A 90 -11.62 -24.72 -11.11
C SER A 90 -10.81 -23.86 -10.14
N PRO A 91 -10.51 -24.35 -8.94
CA PRO A 91 -9.53 -23.73 -8.07
C PRO A 91 -8.19 -23.58 -8.78
N ASN A 92 -7.47 -22.47 -8.54
CA ASN A 92 -6.17 -22.15 -9.15
C ASN A 92 -6.19 -21.90 -10.69
N GLU A 93 -7.32 -22.01 -11.39
CA GLU A 93 -7.37 -21.80 -12.85
C GLU A 93 -6.81 -20.46 -13.27
N TYR A 94 -7.08 -19.40 -12.50
CA TYR A 94 -6.51 -18.07 -12.72
C TYR A 94 -4.97 -18.10 -12.63
N MET A 95 -4.42 -18.68 -11.57
CA MET A 95 -2.98 -18.72 -11.34
C MET A 95 -2.28 -19.61 -12.41
N GLU A 96 -2.88 -20.73 -12.74
CA GLU A 96 -2.40 -21.63 -13.79
C GLU A 96 -2.40 -20.94 -15.16
N PHE A 97 -3.48 -20.22 -15.50
CA PHE A 97 -3.56 -19.49 -16.75
C PHE A 97 -2.44 -18.43 -16.86
N ILE A 98 -2.24 -17.65 -15.81
CA ILE A 98 -1.17 -16.63 -15.79
C ILE A 98 0.22 -17.28 -15.97
N THR A 99 0.51 -18.32 -15.20
CA THR A 99 1.83 -19.00 -15.22
C THR A 99 2.11 -19.70 -16.55
N GLN A 100 1.13 -20.43 -17.10
CA GLN A 100 1.25 -21.11 -18.38
C GLN A 100 1.45 -20.18 -19.57
N ASN A 101 1.08 -18.90 -19.41
CA ASN A 101 1.29 -17.87 -20.43
C ASN A 101 2.46 -16.92 -20.10
N GLY A 102 3.45 -17.42 -19.35
CA GLY A 102 4.71 -16.72 -19.07
C GLY A 102 4.57 -15.55 -18.09
N GLY A 103 3.49 -15.51 -17.32
CA GLY A 103 3.21 -14.45 -16.37
C GLY A 103 3.48 -14.83 -14.92
N SER A 104 3.26 -13.86 -14.04
CA SER A 104 3.24 -14.02 -12.59
C SER A 104 2.04 -13.29 -11.99
N THR A 105 1.53 -13.78 -10.90
CA THR A 105 0.46 -13.14 -10.14
C THR A 105 0.77 -13.18 -8.65
N ASN A 106 0.30 -12.18 -7.94
CA ASN A 106 0.39 -12.09 -6.49
C ASN A 106 -0.77 -11.24 -5.96
N ALA A 107 -0.95 -11.26 -4.66
CA ALA A 107 -1.80 -10.30 -3.96
C ALA A 107 -1.18 -9.98 -2.60
N PHE A 108 -1.62 -8.92 -1.96
CA PHE A 108 -1.24 -8.60 -0.60
C PHE A 108 -2.31 -7.78 0.10
N THR A 109 -2.44 -7.99 1.41
CA THR A 109 -3.36 -7.27 2.28
C THR A 109 -2.57 -6.40 3.26
N ALA A 110 -2.74 -5.08 3.13
CA ALA A 110 -2.18 -4.08 4.03
C ALA A 110 -3.24 -3.60 5.06
N ALA A 111 -2.91 -2.59 5.86
CA ALA A 111 -3.79 -2.05 6.89
C ALA A 111 -5.14 -1.54 6.32
N GLU A 112 -5.09 -0.73 5.27
CA GLU A 112 -6.25 -0.05 4.68
C GLU A 112 -6.45 -0.34 3.19
N GLN A 113 -5.73 -1.32 2.64
CA GLN A 113 -5.75 -1.67 1.22
C GLN A 113 -5.48 -3.14 1.00
N THR A 114 -6.18 -3.74 0.02
CA THR A 114 -5.87 -5.06 -0.55
C THR A 114 -5.59 -4.89 -2.04
N THR A 115 -4.49 -5.45 -2.53
CA THR A 115 -4.04 -5.31 -3.91
C THR A 115 -3.93 -6.68 -4.57
N TYR A 116 -4.54 -6.83 -5.74
CA TYR A 116 -4.42 -7.96 -6.64
C TYR A 116 -3.61 -7.54 -7.85
N LEU A 117 -2.63 -8.32 -8.26
CA LEU A 117 -1.72 -7.94 -9.32
C LEU A 117 -1.32 -9.15 -10.19
N PHE A 118 -1.06 -8.87 -11.46
CA PHE A 118 -0.42 -9.84 -12.34
C PHE A 118 0.37 -9.14 -13.45
N SER A 119 1.34 -9.87 -14.00
CA SER A 119 1.94 -9.60 -15.29
C SER A 119 1.79 -10.82 -16.19
N ILE A 120 1.69 -10.62 -17.50
CA ILE A 120 1.49 -11.69 -18.47
C ILE A 120 1.97 -11.26 -19.85
N ASN A 121 2.28 -12.22 -20.72
CA ASN A 121 2.52 -11.92 -22.14
C ASN A 121 1.38 -11.03 -22.68
N SER A 122 1.71 -9.92 -23.34
CA SER A 122 0.73 -8.90 -23.78
C SER A 122 -0.37 -9.46 -24.69
N LYS A 123 -0.09 -10.54 -25.46
CA LYS A 123 -1.10 -11.24 -26.29
C LYS A 123 -2.17 -11.97 -25.46
N LYS A 124 -1.94 -12.17 -24.17
CA LYS A 124 -2.84 -12.87 -23.24
C LYS A 124 -3.47 -11.95 -22.21
N PHE A 125 -3.27 -10.64 -22.36
CA PHE A 125 -3.76 -9.65 -21.40
C PHE A 125 -5.29 -9.61 -21.31
N ASP A 126 -5.99 -9.57 -22.44
CA ASP A 126 -7.48 -9.59 -22.50
C ASP A 126 -8.07 -10.79 -21.72
N PRO A 127 -7.73 -12.06 -22.00
CA PRO A 127 -8.27 -13.18 -21.22
C PRO A 127 -7.79 -13.24 -19.77
N ALA A 128 -6.67 -12.61 -19.41
CA ALA A 128 -6.24 -12.49 -18.01
C ALA A 128 -7.11 -11.51 -17.22
N LEU A 129 -7.47 -10.37 -17.82
CA LEU A 129 -8.38 -9.39 -17.22
C LEU A 129 -9.79 -9.95 -17.02
N ASP A 130 -10.27 -10.79 -17.96
CA ASP A 130 -11.55 -11.50 -17.82
C ASP A 130 -11.57 -12.40 -16.56
N ARG A 131 -10.48 -13.11 -16.31
CA ARG A 131 -10.33 -13.98 -15.14
C ARG A 131 -10.26 -13.19 -13.84
N LEU A 132 -9.41 -12.17 -13.79
CA LEU A 132 -9.31 -11.31 -12.60
C LEU A 132 -10.66 -10.68 -12.27
N SER A 133 -11.34 -10.09 -13.26
CA SER A 133 -12.63 -9.45 -13.04
C SER A 133 -13.70 -10.45 -12.58
N SER A 134 -13.70 -11.66 -13.15
CA SER A 134 -14.63 -12.73 -12.75
C SER A 134 -14.40 -13.19 -11.30
N ALA A 135 -13.14 -13.35 -10.91
CA ALA A 135 -12.77 -13.72 -9.55
C ALA A 135 -13.24 -12.68 -8.52
N LEU A 136 -13.03 -11.41 -8.82
CA LEU A 136 -13.42 -10.31 -7.91
C LEU A 136 -14.93 -10.07 -7.83
N MET A 137 -15.65 -10.21 -8.97
CA MET A 137 -17.09 -9.95 -9.00
C MET A 137 -17.93 -11.11 -8.47
N ASN A 138 -17.52 -12.32 -8.75
CA ASN A 138 -18.32 -13.51 -8.52
C ASN A 138 -17.46 -14.70 -8.04
N PRO A 139 -16.73 -14.55 -6.93
CA PRO A 139 -15.99 -15.65 -6.34
C PRO A 139 -16.98 -16.74 -5.91
N LEU A 140 -16.60 -18.00 -6.01
CA LEU A 140 -17.46 -19.12 -5.62
C LEU A 140 -17.59 -19.25 -4.11
N PHE A 141 -16.53 -18.88 -3.37
CA PHE A 141 -16.46 -19.14 -1.94
C PHE A 141 -16.81 -20.59 -1.61
N ASP A 142 -16.12 -21.51 -2.31
CA ASP A 142 -16.32 -22.94 -2.16
C ASP A 142 -15.93 -23.40 -0.75
N GLY A 143 -16.90 -23.89 0.01
CA GLY A 143 -16.68 -24.37 1.37
C GLY A 143 -15.65 -25.50 1.45
N SER A 144 -15.50 -26.30 0.40
CA SER A 144 -14.51 -27.40 0.35
C SER A 144 -13.06 -26.90 0.34
N MET A 145 -12.82 -25.61 0.01
CA MET A 145 -11.49 -24.99 0.00
C MET A 145 -11.14 -24.30 1.33
N VAL A 146 -12.12 -24.06 2.20
CA VAL A 146 -11.95 -23.26 3.44
C VAL A 146 -10.87 -23.85 4.35
N GLU A 147 -10.94 -25.13 4.66
CA GLU A 147 -9.95 -25.78 5.53
C GLU A 147 -8.55 -25.73 4.94
N LYS A 148 -8.43 -25.96 3.63
CA LYS A 148 -7.15 -25.91 2.91
C LYS A 148 -6.52 -24.51 3.01
N GLU A 149 -7.31 -23.46 2.76
CA GLU A 149 -6.82 -22.09 2.78
C GLU A 149 -6.57 -21.57 4.21
N ILE A 150 -7.34 -21.99 5.21
CA ILE A 150 -7.00 -21.75 6.64
C ILE A 150 -5.63 -22.35 6.98
N ASN A 151 -5.36 -23.57 6.48
CA ASN A 151 -4.05 -24.22 6.70
C ASN A 151 -2.93 -23.45 6.00
N ALA A 152 -3.14 -22.90 4.80
CA ALA A 152 -2.19 -22.06 4.09
C ALA A 152 -1.88 -20.77 4.87
N VAL A 153 -2.89 -19.99 5.26
CA VAL A 153 -2.77 -18.79 6.08
C VAL A 153 -2.06 -19.07 7.41
N ASN A 154 -2.42 -20.18 8.07
CA ASN A 154 -1.78 -20.56 9.33
C ASN A 154 -0.28 -20.93 9.13
N SER A 155 0.06 -21.56 8.01
CA SER A 155 1.46 -21.88 7.68
C SER A 155 2.27 -20.63 7.39
N GLU A 156 1.70 -19.63 6.72
CA GLU A 156 2.30 -18.32 6.54
C GLU A 156 2.52 -17.60 7.87
N TRP A 157 1.52 -17.58 8.75
CA TRP A 157 1.68 -17.02 10.08
C TRP A 157 2.77 -17.73 10.88
N LEU A 158 2.83 -19.07 10.86
CA LEU A 158 3.87 -19.85 11.55
C LEU A 158 5.28 -19.54 11.02
N LYS A 159 5.42 -19.30 9.72
CA LYS A 159 6.67 -18.86 9.10
C LYS A 159 7.00 -17.41 9.50
N ASN A 160 6.05 -16.50 9.35
CA ASN A 160 6.26 -15.07 9.56
C ASN A 160 6.57 -14.74 11.04
N ARG A 161 5.86 -15.38 11.99
CA ARG A 161 6.07 -15.15 13.44
C ARG A 161 7.48 -15.48 13.93
N GLN A 162 8.28 -16.12 13.10
CA GLN A 162 9.66 -16.44 13.41
C GLN A 162 10.66 -15.40 12.87
N THR A 163 10.22 -14.42 12.11
CA THR A 163 11.07 -13.37 11.56
C THR A 163 11.16 -12.19 12.52
N ASP A 164 12.34 -11.56 12.58
CA ASP A 164 12.54 -10.38 13.44
C ASP A 164 11.63 -9.21 13.04
N ALA A 165 11.42 -9.01 11.73
CA ALA A 165 10.52 -7.97 11.22
C ALA A 165 9.08 -8.14 11.73
N PHE A 166 8.54 -9.36 11.72
CA PHE A 166 7.20 -9.62 12.23
C PHE A 166 7.12 -9.44 13.75
N ILE A 167 8.14 -9.91 14.49
CA ILE A 167 8.20 -9.75 15.96
C ILE A 167 8.23 -8.26 16.32
N GLN A 168 9.07 -7.47 15.61
CA GLN A 168 9.18 -6.03 15.78
C GLN A 168 7.84 -5.33 15.49
N GLN A 169 7.23 -5.63 14.34
CA GLN A 169 5.92 -5.07 13.97
C GLN A 169 4.86 -5.37 15.04
N ARG A 170 4.82 -6.60 15.55
CA ARG A 170 3.85 -6.98 16.61
C ARG A 170 4.14 -6.32 17.95
N ALA A 171 5.41 -6.12 18.30
CA ALA A 171 5.79 -5.39 19.50
C ALA A 171 5.34 -3.93 19.40
N LEU A 172 5.64 -3.24 18.31
CA LEU A 172 5.20 -1.86 18.06
C LEU A 172 3.66 -1.74 18.02
N ALA A 173 2.97 -2.71 17.44
CA ALA A 173 1.52 -2.72 17.46
C ALA A 173 0.95 -2.77 18.90
N ARG A 174 1.53 -3.62 19.76
CA ARG A 174 1.04 -3.86 21.13
C ARG A 174 1.38 -2.78 22.14
N THR A 175 2.31 -1.89 21.83
CA THR A 175 2.76 -0.84 22.75
C THR A 175 2.03 0.49 22.59
N GLY A 176 1.15 0.60 21.60
CA GLY A 176 0.35 1.79 21.37
C GLY A 176 -1.03 1.74 22.02
N ASN A 177 -1.94 2.52 21.46
CA ASN A 177 -3.32 2.62 21.88
C ASN A 177 -4.05 1.27 21.70
N PRO A 178 -4.57 0.65 22.78
CA PRO A 178 -5.24 -0.65 22.70
C PRO A 178 -6.56 -0.65 21.91
N ALA A 179 -7.17 0.52 21.68
CA ALA A 179 -8.36 0.63 20.85
C ALA A 179 -8.04 0.74 19.34
N HIS A 180 -6.76 0.87 18.97
CA HIS A 180 -6.38 1.05 17.58
C HIS A 180 -6.35 -0.29 16.84
N PRO A 181 -6.89 -0.38 15.59
CA PRO A 181 -6.95 -1.64 14.82
C PRO A 181 -5.57 -2.22 14.44
N LYS A 182 -4.45 -1.50 14.66
CA LYS A 182 -3.10 -2.06 14.48
C LYS A 182 -2.80 -3.28 15.34
N LEU A 183 -3.59 -3.48 16.42
CA LEU A 183 -3.47 -4.64 17.30
C LEU A 183 -3.97 -5.92 16.63
N LYS A 184 -4.87 -5.82 15.66
CA LYS A 184 -5.40 -6.99 14.96
C LYS A 184 -4.28 -7.81 14.32
N LEU A 185 -4.48 -9.11 14.26
CA LEU A 185 -3.58 -10.01 13.55
C LEU A 185 -3.94 -10.05 12.06
N GLY A 186 -3.46 -9.07 11.29
CA GLY A 186 -3.85 -8.92 9.88
C GLY A 186 -3.53 -10.13 8.99
N VAL A 187 -2.49 -10.90 9.31
CA VAL A 187 -2.21 -12.15 8.60
C VAL A 187 -3.23 -13.24 8.94
N GLY A 188 -3.85 -13.19 10.11
CA GLY A 188 -4.72 -14.25 10.60
C GLY A 188 -3.99 -15.56 10.96
N ASN A 189 -4.70 -16.46 11.60
CA ASN A 189 -4.29 -17.84 11.86
C ASN A 189 -5.53 -18.69 12.18
N LYS A 190 -5.34 -19.99 12.48
CA LYS A 190 -6.44 -20.87 12.85
C LYS A 190 -7.27 -20.41 14.05
N GLU A 191 -6.65 -19.73 15.01
CA GLU A 191 -7.33 -19.25 16.22
C GLU A 191 -8.19 -18.02 15.92
N THR A 192 -7.62 -17.04 15.19
CA THR A 192 -8.29 -15.76 14.90
C THR A 192 -9.37 -15.87 13.82
N LEU A 193 -9.21 -16.80 12.87
CA LEU A 193 -10.23 -17.11 11.85
C LEU A 193 -11.34 -18.01 12.42
N GLY A 194 -11.07 -18.72 13.51
CA GLY A 194 -12.00 -19.59 14.16
C GLY A 194 -12.09 -21.01 13.55
N SER A 195 -12.69 -21.94 14.28
CA SER A 195 -12.85 -23.34 13.88
C SER A 195 -14.20 -23.65 13.22
N ASN A 196 -15.12 -22.69 13.18
CA ASN A 196 -16.43 -22.87 12.56
C ASN A 196 -16.38 -22.35 11.11
N GLU A 197 -16.22 -23.27 10.18
CA GLU A 197 -16.08 -22.96 8.74
C GLU A 197 -17.32 -22.29 8.14
N GLU A 198 -18.53 -22.68 8.56
CA GLU A 198 -19.76 -22.06 8.06
C GLU A 198 -19.86 -20.59 8.50
N ARG A 199 -19.54 -20.31 9.75
CA ARG A 199 -19.49 -18.95 10.28
C ARG A 199 -18.44 -18.13 9.57
N LEU A 200 -17.22 -18.68 9.38
CA LEU A 200 -16.14 -18.00 8.67
C LEU A 200 -16.54 -17.69 7.23
N LEU A 201 -17.15 -18.65 6.53
CA LEU A 201 -17.62 -18.46 5.16
C LEU A 201 -18.72 -17.39 5.07
N SER A 202 -19.62 -17.33 6.08
CA SER A 202 -20.62 -16.24 6.16
C SER A 202 -19.95 -14.88 6.35
N SER A 203 -19.04 -14.76 7.30
CA SER A 203 -18.29 -13.53 7.56
C SER A 203 -17.46 -13.08 6.34
N LEU A 204 -16.88 -14.05 5.62
CA LEU A 204 -16.14 -13.80 4.38
C LEU A 204 -17.04 -13.21 3.28
N LYS A 205 -18.23 -13.78 3.08
CA LYS A 205 -19.22 -13.27 2.12
C LYS A 205 -19.70 -11.88 2.52
N GLU A 206 -19.99 -11.67 3.80
CA GLU A 206 -20.40 -10.36 4.32
C GLU A 206 -19.31 -9.31 4.12
N PHE A 207 -18.04 -9.65 4.38
CA PHE A 207 -16.90 -8.75 4.16
C PHE A 207 -16.74 -8.39 2.68
N HIS A 208 -16.81 -9.39 1.79
CA HIS A 208 -16.79 -9.17 0.34
C HIS A 208 -17.98 -8.33 -0.11
N ASP A 209 -19.18 -8.68 0.34
CA ASP A 209 -20.40 -7.95 -0.04
C ASP A 209 -20.40 -6.52 0.46
N LYS A 210 -19.81 -6.25 1.61
CA LYS A 210 -19.70 -4.91 2.16
C LYS A 210 -18.65 -4.07 1.43
N PHE A 211 -17.44 -4.57 1.23
CA PHE A 211 -16.30 -3.77 0.86
C PHE A 211 -15.85 -3.88 -0.59
N TYR A 212 -16.21 -4.97 -1.30
CA TYR A 212 -15.85 -5.11 -2.71
C TYR A 212 -16.89 -4.35 -3.56
N SER A 213 -16.72 -3.06 -3.58
CA SER A 213 -17.58 -2.07 -4.25
C SER A 213 -16.76 -1.25 -5.24
N ALA A 214 -17.30 -1.04 -6.44
CA ALA A 214 -16.58 -0.36 -7.51
C ALA A 214 -16.00 1.01 -7.10
N ASN A 215 -16.70 1.76 -6.25
CA ASN A 215 -16.23 3.06 -5.77
C ASN A 215 -15.08 2.98 -4.74
N LEU A 216 -14.81 1.78 -4.19
CA LEU A 216 -13.64 1.50 -3.36
C LEU A 216 -12.50 0.85 -4.15
N MET A 217 -12.70 0.60 -5.44
CA MET A 217 -11.73 -0.08 -6.28
C MET A 217 -11.07 0.89 -7.26
N LYS A 218 -9.78 0.70 -7.47
CA LYS A 218 -8.97 1.45 -8.43
C LYS A 218 -8.16 0.48 -9.27
N LEU A 219 -8.26 0.63 -10.59
CA LEU A 219 -7.65 -0.27 -11.57
C LEU A 219 -6.52 0.42 -12.30
N ILE A 220 -5.39 -0.26 -12.42
CA ILE A 220 -4.26 0.20 -13.23
C ILE A 220 -3.95 -0.85 -14.26
N LEU A 221 -3.90 -0.45 -15.53
CA LEU A 221 -3.56 -1.28 -16.67
C LEU A 221 -2.32 -0.71 -17.37
N VAL A 222 -1.28 -1.51 -17.48
CA VAL A 222 -0.04 -1.16 -18.19
C VAL A 222 0.21 -2.19 -19.27
N GLY A 223 0.29 -1.77 -20.54
CA GLY A 223 0.43 -2.72 -21.63
C GLY A 223 0.82 -2.12 -22.95
N ASN A 224 1.09 -2.99 -23.95
CA ASN A 224 1.43 -2.57 -25.30
C ASN A 224 0.21 -2.28 -26.19
N GLN A 225 -0.99 -2.47 -25.65
CA GLN A 225 -2.23 -2.06 -26.30
C GLN A 225 -2.31 -0.54 -26.34
N SER A 226 -2.92 0.02 -27.37
CA SER A 226 -3.20 1.46 -27.43
C SER A 226 -4.08 1.90 -26.25
N SER A 227 -3.99 3.18 -25.90
CA SER A 227 -4.79 3.78 -24.81
C SER A 227 -6.28 3.49 -24.98
N LYS A 228 -6.82 3.55 -26.20
CA LYS A 228 -8.21 3.22 -26.52
C LYS A 228 -8.54 1.73 -26.29
N GLU A 229 -7.62 0.84 -26.58
CA GLU A 229 -7.81 -0.59 -26.35
C GLU A 229 -7.77 -0.91 -24.85
N LEU A 230 -6.85 -0.32 -24.10
CA LEU A 230 -6.80 -0.46 -22.64
C LEU A 230 -8.09 0.06 -21.99
N GLU A 231 -8.58 1.24 -22.43
CA GLU A 231 -9.87 1.77 -21.98
C GLU A 231 -11.03 0.81 -22.29
N LYS A 232 -11.07 0.27 -23.53
CA LYS A 232 -12.09 -0.71 -23.93
C LYS A 232 -12.06 -1.97 -23.06
N LEU A 233 -10.88 -2.47 -22.73
CA LEU A 233 -10.69 -3.63 -21.84
C LEU A 233 -11.18 -3.32 -20.41
N ALA A 234 -10.81 -2.18 -19.86
CA ALA A 234 -11.30 -1.74 -18.56
C ALA A 234 -12.83 -1.65 -18.53
N ARG A 235 -13.44 -1.00 -19.52
CA ARG A 235 -14.90 -0.88 -19.63
C ARG A 235 -15.59 -2.24 -19.83
N LYS A 236 -15.00 -3.14 -20.63
CA LYS A 236 -15.54 -4.49 -20.90
C LYS A 236 -15.64 -5.33 -19.66
N TYR A 237 -14.59 -5.35 -18.83
CA TYR A 237 -14.50 -6.30 -17.73
C TYR A 237 -14.90 -5.75 -16.37
N PHE A 238 -14.70 -4.46 -16.12
CA PHE A 238 -14.84 -3.90 -14.77
C PHE A 238 -16.08 -3.01 -14.60
N SER A 239 -16.73 -2.56 -15.68
CA SER A 239 -17.90 -1.69 -15.59
C SER A 239 -19.12 -2.32 -14.91
N ASN A 240 -19.19 -3.64 -14.82
CA ASN A 240 -20.31 -4.36 -14.20
C ASN A 240 -20.10 -4.68 -12.71
N ILE A 241 -18.94 -4.36 -12.15
CA ILE A 241 -18.73 -4.43 -10.71
C ILE A 241 -19.71 -3.45 -10.05
N LYS A 242 -20.48 -3.92 -9.06
CA LYS A 242 -21.50 -3.10 -8.41
C LYS A 242 -20.86 -1.97 -7.61
N ASN A 243 -21.38 -0.76 -7.79
CA ASN A 243 -21.12 0.36 -6.90
C ASN A 243 -22.17 0.34 -5.78
N LYS A 244 -21.75 -0.02 -4.58
CA LYS A 244 -22.58 -0.11 -3.38
C LYS A 244 -22.58 1.18 -2.58
N LYS A 245 -21.86 2.23 -3.06
CA LYS A 245 -21.72 3.57 -2.44
C LYS A 245 -21.18 3.50 -1.00
N VAL A 246 -20.26 2.59 -0.76
CA VAL A 246 -19.64 2.40 0.56
C VAL A 246 -18.57 3.47 0.76
N ALA A 247 -18.57 4.14 1.90
CA ALA A 247 -17.47 5.02 2.27
C ALA A 247 -16.19 4.21 2.51
N ARG A 248 -15.04 4.72 2.07
CA ARG A 248 -13.76 4.08 2.37
C ARG A 248 -13.58 4.03 3.89
N PRO A 249 -13.35 2.86 4.48
CA PRO A 249 -13.07 2.76 5.88
C PRO A 249 -11.71 3.39 6.19
N VAL A 250 -11.70 4.35 7.12
CA VAL A 250 -10.50 4.98 7.66
C VAL A 250 -10.54 4.91 9.16
N THR A 251 -9.39 4.73 9.81
CA THR A 251 -9.36 4.77 11.26
C THR A 251 -9.18 6.21 11.75
N GLU A 252 -10.09 6.65 12.62
CA GLU A 252 -10.03 7.95 13.29
C GLU A 252 -9.36 7.86 14.67
N ILE A 253 -9.04 6.65 15.12
CA ILE A 253 -8.40 6.40 16.41
C ILE A 253 -6.89 6.63 16.22
N SER A 254 -6.28 7.39 17.14
CA SER A 254 -4.82 7.55 17.13
C SER A 254 -4.12 6.26 17.56
N ALA A 255 -3.07 5.89 16.86
CA ALA A 255 -2.24 4.72 17.16
C ALA A 255 -1.48 4.86 18.49
N TYR A 256 -1.28 6.10 18.94
CA TYR A 256 -0.55 6.41 20.18
C TYR A 256 -1.29 7.43 21.02
N ARG A 257 -1.30 7.22 22.33
CA ARG A 257 -1.69 8.20 23.36
C ARG A 257 -0.43 8.68 24.05
N GLU A 258 -0.46 9.82 24.71
CA GLU A 258 0.68 10.35 25.44
C GLU A 258 1.31 9.33 26.42
N GLN A 259 0.48 8.59 27.11
CA GLN A 259 0.91 7.53 28.02
C GLN A 259 1.53 6.29 27.35
N ASP A 260 1.41 6.16 26.05
CA ASP A 260 1.99 5.07 25.27
C ASP A 260 3.39 5.40 24.77
N LEU A 261 3.82 6.65 24.93
CA LEU A 261 5.14 7.14 24.51
C LEU A 261 6.20 6.89 25.60
N SER A 262 7.47 7.18 25.24
CA SER A 262 8.63 7.07 26.13
C SER A 262 8.77 5.66 26.76
N LYS A 263 8.56 4.63 25.97
CA LYS A 263 8.72 3.23 26.38
C LYS A 263 9.92 2.60 25.70
N GLU A 264 10.66 1.82 26.47
CA GLU A 264 11.70 0.94 25.96
C GLU A 264 11.14 -0.48 25.81
N ILE A 265 11.39 -1.11 24.64
CA ILE A 265 10.93 -2.44 24.32
C ILE A 265 12.12 -3.30 23.95
N PHE A 266 12.32 -4.40 24.67
CA PHE A 266 13.35 -5.37 24.39
C PHE A 266 12.79 -6.51 23.55
N ILE A 267 13.35 -6.69 22.37
CA ILE A 267 13.00 -7.78 21.47
C ILE A 267 14.21 -8.73 21.36
N ARG A 268 13.97 -10.01 21.62
CA ARG A 268 15.01 -11.01 21.36
C ARG A 268 15.07 -11.29 19.87
N SER A 269 16.05 -10.72 19.21
CA SER A 269 16.35 -10.95 17.79
C SER A 269 17.03 -12.30 17.56
N LYS A 270 16.84 -12.84 16.36
CA LYS A 270 17.61 -13.97 15.83
C LYS A 270 18.86 -13.52 15.08
N ILE A 271 18.94 -12.26 14.73
CA ILE A 271 20.10 -11.63 14.10
C ILE A 271 21.16 -11.40 15.17
N LYS A 272 22.44 -11.67 14.83
CA LYS A 272 23.55 -11.48 15.77
C LYS A 272 23.93 -10.03 16.02
N SER A 273 23.58 -9.13 15.11
CA SER A 273 23.87 -7.70 15.26
C SER A 273 22.73 -7.01 16.01
N PRO A 274 22.99 -6.33 17.13
CA PRO A 274 21.98 -5.63 17.87
C PRO A 274 21.48 -4.41 17.06
N ILE A 275 20.16 -4.32 16.94
CA ILE A 275 19.47 -3.20 16.31
C ILE A 275 18.86 -2.32 17.41
N PHE A 276 19.05 -1.01 17.30
CA PHE A 276 18.39 -0.01 18.12
C PHE A 276 17.47 0.82 17.23
N LEU A 277 16.16 0.68 17.44
CA LEU A 277 15.12 1.40 16.71
C LEU A 277 14.50 2.45 17.59
N ILE A 278 14.41 3.68 17.10
CA ILE A 278 13.66 4.77 17.73
C ILE A 278 12.47 5.07 16.83
N GLU A 279 11.25 5.04 17.37
CA GLU A 279 10.03 5.42 16.68
C GLU A 279 9.47 6.71 17.26
N PHE A 280 9.25 7.69 16.40
CA PHE A 280 8.59 8.95 16.71
C PHE A 280 7.24 8.99 15.99
N PRO A 281 6.11 9.06 16.70
CA PRO A 281 4.83 9.37 16.07
C PRO A 281 4.87 10.75 15.42
N ILE A 282 4.41 10.82 14.19
CA ILE A 282 4.24 12.08 13.46
C ILE A 282 2.79 12.19 12.97
N LYS A 283 2.36 13.40 12.66
CA LYS A 283 1.03 13.61 12.06
C LYS A 283 1.00 13.03 10.65
N ASP A 284 -0.17 12.51 10.26
CA ASP A 284 -0.43 12.19 8.86
C ASP A 284 -0.20 13.41 7.98
N ASN A 285 0.70 13.28 7.03
CA ASN A 285 1.04 14.33 6.08
C ASN A 285 0.98 13.84 4.62
N ARG A 286 0.16 12.82 4.32
CA ARG A 286 -0.08 12.33 2.95
C ARG A 286 -0.55 13.44 2.02
N SER A 287 -1.32 14.40 2.52
CA SER A 287 -1.76 15.58 1.75
C SER A 287 -0.61 16.51 1.33
N GLN A 288 0.56 16.40 1.96
CA GLN A 288 1.76 17.20 1.66
C GLN A 288 2.67 16.53 0.61
N TRP A 289 2.12 15.68 -0.23
CA TRP A 289 2.86 14.93 -1.24
C TRP A 289 3.67 15.82 -2.21
N LYS A 290 3.23 17.05 -2.47
CA LYS A 290 3.97 18.02 -3.31
C LYS A 290 5.24 18.56 -2.64
N SER A 291 5.13 18.98 -1.39
CA SER A 291 6.24 19.57 -0.64
C SER A 291 7.21 18.55 -0.04
N LYS A 292 6.78 17.27 0.07
CA LYS A 292 7.60 16.12 0.48
C LYS A 292 8.42 16.34 1.76
N PRO A 293 7.86 16.88 2.85
CA PRO A 293 8.63 17.25 4.05
C PRO A 293 9.34 16.04 4.67
N ASN A 294 8.74 14.87 4.61
CA ASN A 294 9.35 13.64 5.12
C ASN A 294 10.64 13.27 4.38
N GLN A 295 10.68 13.52 3.07
CA GLN A 295 11.86 13.24 2.26
C GLN A 295 13.02 14.19 2.65
N TYR A 296 12.72 15.48 2.82
CA TYR A 296 13.70 16.46 3.26
C TYR A 296 14.32 16.10 4.63
N ILE A 297 13.48 15.82 5.62
CA ILE A 297 13.94 15.45 6.97
C ILE A 297 14.70 14.12 6.96
N ALA A 298 14.22 13.13 6.22
CA ALA A 298 14.92 11.84 6.09
C ALA A 298 16.31 12.02 5.48
N LYS A 299 16.45 12.87 4.47
CA LYS A 299 17.76 13.18 3.84
C LYS A 299 18.71 13.84 4.81
N LEU A 300 18.26 14.81 5.63
CA LEU A 300 19.08 15.42 6.66
C LEU A 300 19.58 14.40 7.70
N ILE A 301 18.69 13.54 8.20
CA ILE A 301 19.07 12.53 9.21
C ILE A 301 20.01 11.48 8.60
N ASN A 302 19.79 11.09 7.35
CA ASN A 302 20.56 10.07 6.64
C ASN A 302 21.85 10.59 6.01
N SER A 303 22.15 11.89 6.14
CA SER A 303 23.38 12.46 5.60
C SER A 303 24.61 11.72 6.12
N GLN A 304 25.59 11.55 5.22
CA GLN A 304 26.89 10.93 5.51
C GLN A 304 28.02 11.99 5.44
N GLU A 305 27.66 13.24 5.44
CA GLU A 305 28.62 14.34 5.43
C GLU A 305 29.29 14.50 6.79
N ASP A 306 30.45 15.15 6.80
CA ASP A 306 31.18 15.45 8.02
C ASP A 306 30.29 16.30 8.98
N GLY A 307 30.22 15.87 10.24
CA GLY A 307 29.38 16.50 11.25
C GLY A 307 27.90 16.11 11.24
N SER A 308 27.46 15.25 10.29
CA SER A 308 26.11 14.67 10.32
C SER A 308 25.92 13.71 11.49
N LEU A 309 24.67 13.41 11.83
CA LEU A 309 24.34 12.46 12.90
C LEU A 309 24.97 11.08 12.66
N MET A 310 24.83 10.55 11.46
CA MET A 310 25.29 9.19 11.14
C MET A 310 26.83 9.13 11.20
N THR A 311 27.53 10.05 10.56
CA THR A 311 29.00 10.10 10.56
C THR A 311 29.55 10.30 11.98
N MET A 312 28.98 11.22 12.76
CA MET A 312 29.38 11.43 14.15
C MET A 312 29.25 10.17 15.02
N LEU A 313 28.15 9.42 14.87
CA LEU A 313 27.94 8.18 15.64
C LEU A 313 28.88 7.06 15.16
N GLN A 314 29.19 6.98 13.87
CA GLN A 314 30.16 6.04 13.29
C GLN A 314 31.59 6.35 13.75
N ASP A 315 32.02 7.60 13.70
CA ASP A 315 33.36 8.06 14.15
C ASP A 315 33.59 7.79 15.63
N LYS A 316 32.53 7.93 16.44
CA LYS A 316 32.57 7.51 17.85
C LYS A 316 32.60 6.00 18.05
N GLY A 317 32.45 5.22 16.97
CA GLY A 317 32.40 3.76 16.99
C GLY A 317 31.15 3.22 17.70
N LEU A 318 30.03 3.94 17.68
CA LEU A 318 28.78 3.55 18.35
C LEU A 318 27.88 2.74 17.42
N ILE A 319 27.87 3.06 16.13
CA ILE A 319 27.05 2.37 15.14
C ILE A 319 27.90 1.85 13.98
N GLN A 320 27.44 0.80 13.32
CA GLN A 320 27.98 0.34 12.06
C GLN A 320 27.30 1.07 10.89
N SER A 321 25.99 1.24 11.00
CA SER A 321 25.16 1.97 10.05
C SER A 321 23.90 2.49 10.73
N GLY A 322 23.26 3.46 10.10
CA GLY A 322 21.97 3.96 10.54
C GLY A 322 21.12 4.40 9.37
N GLN A 323 19.80 4.38 9.54
CA GLN A 323 18.84 4.83 8.54
C GLN A 323 17.61 5.41 9.20
N ALA A 324 17.16 6.56 8.69
CA ALA A 324 15.85 7.14 9.02
C ALA A 324 14.86 6.92 7.88
N THR A 325 13.64 6.53 8.25
CA THR A 325 12.51 6.37 7.33
C THR A 325 11.30 7.08 7.92
N LEU A 326 10.72 8.00 7.18
CA LEU A 326 9.53 8.73 7.58
C LEU A 326 8.34 8.31 6.73
N MET A 327 7.38 7.66 7.36
CA MET A 327 6.16 7.18 6.73
C MET A 327 5.02 8.17 7.00
N PRO A 328 4.44 8.79 5.95
CA PRO A 328 3.39 9.81 6.12
C PRO A 328 2.13 9.25 6.77
N SER A 329 1.88 7.95 6.60
CA SER A 329 0.79 7.21 7.25
C SER A 329 1.27 5.79 7.48
N ALA A 330 1.74 5.49 8.69
CA ALA A 330 2.13 4.13 9.08
C ALA A 330 0.95 3.37 9.71
N TRP A 331 0.06 4.11 10.39
CA TRP A 331 -1.03 3.56 11.18
C TRP A 331 -2.33 4.36 10.97
N GLY A 332 -2.86 4.34 9.73
CA GLY A 332 -4.07 5.11 9.40
C GLY A 332 -3.81 6.61 9.42
N LYS A 333 -4.37 7.35 10.37
CA LYS A 333 -4.19 8.80 10.49
C LYS A 333 -2.88 9.24 11.15
N ASP A 334 -2.10 8.31 11.65
CA ASP A 334 -0.81 8.62 12.26
C ASP A 334 0.32 8.15 11.35
N GLY A 335 1.28 9.02 11.13
CA GLY A 335 2.56 8.68 10.53
C GLY A 335 3.57 8.24 11.58
N SER A 336 4.70 7.72 11.15
CA SER A 336 5.82 7.35 12.02
C SER A 336 7.14 7.72 11.36
N ALA A 337 8.05 8.26 12.17
CA ALA A 337 9.46 8.40 11.81
C ALA A 337 10.25 7.33 12.58
N PHE A 338 10.94 6.49 11.85
CA PHE A 338 11.81 5.44 12.37
C PHE A 338 13.25 5.84 12.15
N VAL A 339 14.07 5.76 13.19
CA VAL A 339 15.52 5.85 13.08
C VAL A 339 16.12 4.56 13.61
N GLU A 340 16.68 3.77 12.72
CA GLU A 340 17.25 2.46 13.01
C GLU A 340 18.76 2.50 12.97
N TYR A 341 19.42 1.89 13.94
CA TYR A 341 20.87 1.80 14.05
C TYR A 341 21.30 0.34 14.19
N SER A 342 22.25 -0.10 13.38
CA SER A 342 23.03 -1.31 13.62
C SER A 342 24.14 -0.96 14.61
N LEU A 343 24.08 -1.51 15.81
CA LEU A 343 25.01 -1.16 16.89
C LEU A 343 26.32 -1.92 16.80
N THR A 344 27.39 -1.27 17.28
CA THR A 344 28.62 -1.95 17.70
C THR A 344 28.48 -2.45 19.15
N GLU A 345 29.43 -3.24 19.65
CA GLU A 345 29.49 -3.62 21.10
C GLU A 345 29.58 -2.38 22.00
N LYS A 346 30.29 -1.33 21.55
CA LYS A 346 30.36 -0.06 22.25
C LYS A 346 29.01 0.66 22.23
N GLY A 347 28.31 0.64 21.08
CA GLY A 347 26.98 1.26 20.94
C GLY A 347 25.95 0.58 21.80
N GLU A 348 25.98 -0.75 21.90
CA GLU A 348 25.04 -1.49 22.76
C GLU A 348 25.16 -1.07 24.23
N LYS A 349 26.35 -0.74 24.71
CA LYS A 349 26.62 -0.24 26.07
C LYS A 349 26.31 1.26 26.23
N ASN A 350 26.10 1.98 25.13
CA ASN A 350 25.92 3.45 25.12
C ASN A 350 24.65 3.87 24.37
N LYS A 351 23.59 3.08 24.42
CA LYS A 351 22.29 3.36 23.76
C LYS A 351 21.70 4.73 24.14
N GLU A 352 21.84 5.10 25.42
CA GLU A 352 21.38 6.42 25.92
C GLU A 352 22.09 7.57 25.21
N LEU A 353 23.39 7.43 24.93
CA LEU A 353 24.13 8.46 24.19
C LEU A 353 23.65 8.56 22.75
N ILE A 354 23.35 7.42 22.10
CA ILE A 354 22.79 7.41 20.74
C ILE A 354 21.41 8.07 20.73
N LEU A 355 20.54 7.72 21.69
CA LEU A 355 19.22 8.31 21.84
C LEU A 355 19.30 9.82 22.05
N TYR A 356 20.17 10.25 22.99
CA TYR A 356 20.39 11.66 23.28
C TYR A 356 20.90 12.42 22.03
N SER A 357 21.91 11.86 21.33
CA SER A 357 22.45 12.48 20.11
C SER A 357 21.40 12.61 19.01
N THR A 358 20.54 11.61 18.86
CA THR A 358 19.42 11.66 17.90
C THR A 358 18.45 12.79 18.24
N HIS A 359 18.05 12.91 19.50
CA HIS A 359 17.18 14.00 19.95
C HIS A 359 17.82 15.38 19.75
N GLN A 360 19.10 15.54 20.13
CA GLN A 360 19.82 16.79 19.94
C GLN A 360 19.92 17.18 18.46
N PHE A 361 20.11 16.20 17.57
CA PHE A 361 20.14 16.47 16.14
C PHE A 361 18.77 16.89 15.58
N ILE A 362 17.68 16.24 16.05
CA ILE A 362 16.32 16.65 15.70
C ILE A 362 16.01 18.06 16.21
N ASP A 363 16.46 18.41 17.42
CA ASP A 363 16.28 19.75 17.96
C ASP A 363 17.11 20.79 17.21
N LEU A 364 18.29 20.41 16.73
CA LEU A 364 19.11 21.25 15.85
C LEU A 364 18.39 21.53 14.51
N ILE A 365 17.82 20.51 13.88
CA ILE A 365 16.99 20.67 12.67
C ILE A 365 15.82 21.64 12.93
N LYS A 366 15.12 21.50 14.06
CA LYS A 366 14.02 22.38 14.42
C LYS A 366 14.47 23.83 14.65
N SER A 367 15.60 24.03 15.31
CA SER A 367 16.11 25.37 15.63
C SER A 367 16.68 26.11 14.41
N ASN A 368 17.32 25.38 13.51
CA ASN A 368 17.87 25.94 12.28
C ASN A 368 16.81 26.20 11.20
N GLY A 369 15.68 25.51 11.27
CA GLY A 369 14.65 25.57 10.25
C GLY A 369 15.09 24.92 8.94
N ILE A 370 14.56 25.42 7.83
CA ILE A 370 14.89 24.92 6.49
C ILE A 370 16.15 25.60 5.99
N ASP A 371 17.18 24.81 5.70
CA ASP A 371 18.34 25.29 4.93
C ASP A 371 17.93 25.40 3.46
N GLN A 372 17.81 26.65 2.97
CA GLN A 372 17.35 26.92 1.61
C GLN A 372 18.32 26.38 0.56
N ALA A 373 19.62 26.47 0.79
CA ALA A 373 20.63 25.99 -0.17
C ALA A 373 20.56 24.46 -0.31
N TYR A 374 20.45 23.76 0.80
CA TYR A 374 20.28 22.30 0.79
C TYR A 374 18.94 21.86 0.20
N PHE A 375 17.86 22.61 0.48
CA PHE A 375 16.56 22.36 -0.14
C PHE A 375 16.62 22.51 -1.67
N ASP A 376 17.25 23.58 -2.17
CA ASP A 376 17.38 23.84 -3.60
C ASP A 376 18.26 22.78 -4.30
N GLU A 377 19.30 22.29 -3.62
CA GLU A 377 20.11 21.16 -4.10
C GLU A 377 19.25 19.88 -4.24
N LEU A 378 18.48 19.50 -3.20
CA LEU A 378 17.60 18.35 -3.26
C LEU A 378 16.53 18.49 -4.34
N ALA A 379 15.96 19.68 -4.50
CA ALA A 379 15.01 19.96 -5.57
C ALA A 379 15.65 19.79 -6.95
N SER A 380 16.89 20.24 -7.12
CA SER A 380 17.65 20.08 -8.37
C SER A 380 17.96 18.61 -8.65
N ILE A 381 18.37 17.84 -7.65
CA ILE A 381 18.58 16.38 -7.78
C ILE A 381 17.28 15.68 -8.21
N ASN A 382 16.16 16.00 -7.55
CA ASN A 382 14.87 15.43 -7.92
C ASN A 382 14.44 15.82 -9.34
N SER A 383 14.71 17.04 -9.79
CA SER A 383 14.44 17.48 -11.16
C SER A 383 15.24 16.68 -12.19
N ILE A 384 16.54 16.48 -11.94
CA ILE A 384 17.41 15.67 -12.80
C ILE A 384 16.91 14.22 -12.85
N GLN A 385 16.56 13.64 -11.70
CA GLN A 385 16.02 12.29 -11.64
C GLN A 385 14.67 12.16 -12.39
N PHE A 386 13.86 13.21 -12.37
CA PHE A 386 12.62 13.25 -13.16
C PHE A 386 12.89 13.36 -14.65
N GLU A 387 13.84 14.18 -15.07
CA GLU A 387 14.25 14.33 -16.47
C GLU A 387 14.86 13.04 -17.05
N ASP A 388 15.68 12.36 -16.24
CA ASP A 388 16.40 11.12 -16.60
C ASP A 388 15.60 9.85 -16.23
N TYR A 389 14.29 9.95 -16.10
CA TYR A 389 13.45 8.89 -15.65
C TYR A 389 13.64 7.58 -16.42
N GLN A 390 14.09 6.55 -15.70
CA GLN A 390 14.19 5.19 -16.20
C GLN A 390 12.85 4.48 -16.09
N SER A 391 12.27 4.10 -17.20
CA SER A 391 10.97 3.41 -17.24
C SER A 391 11.02 2.07 -16.52
N PRO A 392 10.27 1.87 -15.42
CA PRO A 392 10.19 0.57 -14.76
C PRO A 392 9.44 -0.44 -15.63
N SER A 393 9.53 -1.73 -15.26
CA SER A 393 8.70 -2.76 -15.90
C SER A 393 7.20 -2.47 -15.73
N ALA A 394 6.37 -3.02 -16.60
CA ALA A 394 4.92 -2.85 -16.54
C ALA A 394 4.36 -3.17 -15.15
N LEU A 395 4.81 -4.29 -14.55
CA LEU A 395 4.37 -4.68 -13.21
C LEU A 395 4.84 -3.72 -12.12
N SER A 396 6.11 -3.32 -12.17
CA SER A 396 6.66 -2.38 -11.18
C SER A 396 5.93 -1.05 -11.21
N LEU A 397 5.62 -0.53 -12.42
CA LEU A 397 4.85 0.71 -12.58
C LEU A 397 3.42 0.57 -12.03
N ALA A 398 2.74 -0.52 -12.39
CA ALA A 398 1.38 -0.77 -11.91
C ALA A 398 1.32 -0.86 -10.37
N VAL A 399 2.32 -1.51 -9.75
CA VAL A 399 2.43 -1.61 -8.28
C VAL A 399 2.73 -0.25 -7.64
N GLN A 400 3.69 0.52 -8.18
CA GLN A 400 4.00 1.86 -7.68
C GLN A 400 2.77 2.78 -7.68
N PHE A 401 1.99 2.76 -8.75
CA PHE A 401 0.73 3.50 -8.82
C PHE A 401 -0.29 2.97 -7.82
N GLY A 402 -0.44 1.65 -7.74
CA GLY A 402 -1.35 1.01 -6.80
C GLY A 402 -1.10 1.38 -5.34
N GLN A 403 0.17 1.60 -4.96
CA GLN A 403 0.54 2.01 -3.60
C GLN A 403 0.19 3.47 -3.29
N LYS A 404 0.17 4.34 -4.30
CA LYS A 404 -0.07 5.77 -4.15
C LYS A 404 -1.52 6.20 -4.44
N ILE A 405 -2.26 5.41 -5.21
CA ILE A 405 -3.50 5.83 -5.87
C ILE A 405 -4.62 6.26 -4.92
N PHE A 406 -4.61 5.83 -3.67
CA PHE A 406 -5.58 6.25 -2.66
C PHE A 406 -5.22 7.56 -1.97
N ASP A 407 -3.99 7.97 -2.04
CA ASP A 407 -3.44 9.11 -1.29
C ASP A 407 -3.03 10.27 -2.20
N TRP A 408 -2.77 9.97 -3.48
CA TRP A 408 -2.32 10.95 -4.47
C TRP A 408 -3.35 11.12 -5.59
N PRO A 409 -3.51 12.34 -6.14
CA PRO A 409 -4.27 12.52 -7.37
C PRO A 409 -3.66 11.72 -8.52
N SER A 410 -4.52 11.15 -9.37
CA SER A 410 -4.07 10.26 -10.46
C SER A 410 -3.14 10.93 -11.47
N GLU A 411 -3.29 12.24 -11.68
CA GLU A 411 -2.43 13.05 -12.54
C GLU A 411 -1.00 13.23 -12.01
N ASN A 412 -0.77 12.94 -10.73
CA ASN A 412 0.52 13.15 -10.06
C ASN A 412 1.21 11.87 -9.59
N LEU A 413 0.74 10.71 -10.01
CA LEU A 413 1.30 9.42 -9.56
C LEU A 413 2.75 9.19 -10.03
N ILE A 414 3.20 9.89 -11.08
CA ILE A 414 4.57 9.83 -11.59
C ILE A 414 5.48 10.88 -10.91
N ASP A 415 4.92 11.85 -10.20
CA ASP A 415 5.72 12.84 -9.49
C ASP A 415 6.58 12.17 -8.41
N PHE A 416 7.89 12.42 -8.46
CA PHE A 416 8.89 11.86 -7.55
C PHE A 416 9.10 12.72 -6.31
#